data_bd3fc69621567694d5ee7a72c43787df
#
_entry.id   bd3fc69621567694d5ee7a72c43787df
#
_cell.length_a   1.000
_cell.length_b   1.000
_cell.length_c   1.000
_cell.angle_alpha   90.00
_cell.angle_beta   90.00
_cell.angle_gamma   90.00
#
_symmetry.space_group_name_H-M   'P 1'
#
loop_
_entity.id
_entity.type
_entity.pdbx_description
1 polymer ?
#
loop_
_entity_poly.entity_id
_entity_poly.type
_entity_poly.pdbx_seq_one_letter_code
_entity_poly.pdbx_strand_id
1 'polypeptide(L)'
;MIDDILSLPAPSFKELVEARIFLELKGVKLAAIKRTTDDLIRLENALAAYSDKANAGKDAVQEDLLFHLAIASASGNSTLNTFMLKITPEIINNFEKHHVCDKDTAFIGIQEHNDIIDAIRSQDPDAARRAMKKHFKSLYQYCYSVK
;
A
#
# COMPACT_ATOMS: atom_id res chain seq x y z
N MET A 1 -1.43 -32.81 10.63
CA MET A 1 -1.72 -31.65 11.49
C MET A 1 -1.17 -30.36 10.90
N ILE A 2 0.13 -30.12 10.91
CA ILE A 2 0.65 -28.89 10.33
C ILE A 2 0.40 -28.82 8.83
N ASP A 3 0.47 -29.93 8.14
CA ASP A 3 0.21 -30.01 6.70
C ASP A 3 -1.24 -29.64 6.37
N ASP A 4 -2.18 -29.97 7.23
CA ASP A 4 -3.59 -29.58 7.06
C ASP A 4 -3.76 -28.07 7.19
N ILE A 5 -3.01 -27.45 8.09
CA ILE A 5 -3.02 -26.00 8.27
C ILE A 5 -2.41 -25.29 7.06
N LEU A 6 -1.29 -25.84 6.55
CA LEU A 6 -0.57 -25.27 5.41
C LEU A 6 -1.31 -25.49 4.09
N SER A 7 -2.26 -26.42 4.04
CA SER A 7 -3.07 -26.70 2.85
C SER A 7 -4.38 -25.94 2.78
N LEU A 8 -4.58 -24.92 3.64
CA LEU A 8 -5.77 -24.10 3.60
C LEU A 8 -5.92 -23.41 2.21
N PRO A 9 -7.17 -23.27 1.73
CA PRO A 9 -7.37 -22.62 0.45
C PRO A 9 -6.87 -21.18 0.44
N ALA A 10 -6.54 -20.66 -0.74
CA ALA A 10 -6.14 -19.28 -0.91
C ALA A 10 -7.25 -18.36 -0.38
N PRO A 11 -6.90 -17.25 0.29
CA PRO A 11 -7.88 -16.32 0.81
C PRO A 11 -8.69 -15.67 -0.33
N SER A 12 -9.93 -15.29 -0.04
CA SER A 12 -10.72 -14.50 -0.98
C SER A 12 -10.10 -13.11 -1.13
N PHE A 13 -10.42 -12.44 -2.23
CA PHE A 13 -9.95 -11.07 -2.46
C PHE A 13 -10.35 -10.13 -1.29
N LYS A 14 -11.58 -10.27 -0.81
CA LYS A 14 -12.07 -9.48 0.32
C LYS A 14 -11.24 -9.69 1.58
N GLU A 15 -10.94 -10.95 1.91
CA GLU A 15 -10.13 -11.28 3.09
C GLU A 15 -8.70 -10.77 2.94
N LEU A 16 -8.14 -10.87 1.74
CA LEU A 16 -6.81 -10.34 1.44
C LEU A 16 -6.76 -8.82 1.63
N VAL A 17 -7.79 -8.10 1.16
CA VAL A 17 -7.91 -6.65 1.33
C VAL A 17 -8.03 -6.27 2.81
N GLU A 18 -8.82 -6.99 3.58
CA GLU A 18 -8.96 -6.75 5.02
C GLU A 18 -7.63 -6.88 5.75
N ALA A 19 -6.89 -7.94 5.44
CA ALA A 19 -5.57 -8.19 6.04
C ALA A 19 -4.56 -7.10 5.63
N ARG A 20 -4.56 -6.71 4.36
CA ARG A 20 -3.70 -5.64 3.86
C ARG A 20 -3.96 -4.33 4.60
N ILE A 21 -5.22 -3.92 4.70
CA ILE A 21 -5.59 -2.66 5.37
C ILE A 21 -5.10 -2.68 6.81
N PHE A 22 -5.31 -3.76 7.54
CA PHE A 22 -4.87 -3.91 8.92
C PHE A 22 -3.36 -3.71 9.04
N LEU A 23 -2.59 -4.40 8.21
CA LEU A 23 -1.12 -4.32 8.23
C LEU A 23 -0.63 -2.92 7.84
N GLU A 24 -1.23 -2.31 6.83
CA GLU A 24 -0.77 -1.01 6.34
C GLU A 24 -1.15 0.14 7.26
N LEU A 25 -2.30 0.09 7.91
CA LEU A 25 -2.64 1.12 8.91
C LEU A 25 -1.68 1.09 10.09
N LYS A 26 -1.30 -0.10 10.55
CA LYS A 26 -0.30 -0.23 11.62
C LYS A 26 1.08 0.17 11.11
N GLY A 27 1.43 -0.28 9.92
CA GLY A 27 2.73 0.00 9.31
C GLY A 27 2.99 1.48 9.10
N VAL A 28 2.01 2.22 8.61
CA VAL A 28 2.17 3.66 8.35
C VAL A 28 2.32 4.46 9.64
N LYS A 29 1.64 4.08 10.70
CA LYS A 29 1.83 4.70 12.03
C LYS A 29 3.26 4.49 12.52
N LEU A 30 3.73 3.26 12.44
CA LEU A 30 5.10 2.93 12.86
C LEU A 30 6.13 3.64 11.99
N ALA A 31 5.89 3.74 10.68
CA ALA A 31 6.78 4.48 9.78
C ALA A 31 6.89 5.94 10.18
N ALA A 32 5.78 6.59 10.53
CA ALA A 32 5.80 7.97 11.00
C ALA A 32 6.61 8.13 12.28
N ILE A 33 6.56 7.14 13.17
CA ILE A 33 7.31 7.19 14.44
C ILE A 33 8.79 6.89 14.23
N LYS A 34 9.12 5.88 13.40
CA LYS A 34 10.45 5.27 13.38
C LYS A 34 11.25 5.53 12.10
N ARG A 35 10.66 6.14 11.07
CA ARG A 35 11.37 6.31 9.81
C ARG A 35 12.72 7.01 10.00
N THR A 36 13.74 6.55 9.29
CA THR A 36 15.03 7.22 9.19
C THR A 36 15.01 8.22 8.04
N THR A 37 16.04 9.05 7.93
CA THR A 37 16.21 9.92 6.76
C THR A 37 16.36 9.10 5.48
N ASP A 38 17.09 7.98 5.53
CA ASP A 38 17.24 7.08 4.38
C ASP A 38 15.90 6.46 3.97
N ASP A 39 15.06 6.08 4.94
CA ASP A 39 13.71 5.59 4.66
C ASP A 39 12.90 6.63 3.91
N LEU A 40 12.97 7.89 4.35
CA LEU A 40 12.23 8.98 3.71
C LEU A 40 12.69 9.19 2.27
N ILE A 41 13.99 9.12 2.00
CA ILE A 41 14.53 9.22 0.65
C ILE A 41 13.98 8.08 -0.23
N ARG A 42 13.95 6.85 0.28
CA ARG A 42 13.37 5.71 -0.44
C ARG A 42 11.89 5.90 -0.73
N LEU A 43 11.15 6.44 0.23
CA LEU A 43 9.73 6.75 0.05
C LEU A 43 9.52 7.81 -1.03
N GLU A 44 10.30 8.86 -1.01
CA GLU A 44 10.24 9.93 -2.01
C GLU A 44 10.56 9.41 -3.41
N ASN A 45 11.56 8.55 -3.53
CA ASN A 45 11.91 7.92 -4.81
C ASN A 45 10.79 6.99 -5.32
N ALA A 46 10.19 6.20 -4.44
CA ALA A 46 9.08 5.32 -4.81
C ALA A 46 7.85 6.13 -5.25
N LEU A 47 7.57 7.23 -4.56
CA LEU A 47 6.48 8.12 -4.94
C LEU A 47 6.73 8.77 -6.30
N ALA A 48 7.95 9.22 -6.57
CA ALA A 48 8.31 9.80 -7.86
C ALA A 48 8.12 8.79 -9.00
N ALA A 49 8.54 7.55 -8.80
CA ALA A 49 8.36 6.48 -9.80
C ALA A 49 6.88 6.23 -10.08
N TYR A 50 6.06 6.17 -9.04
CA TYR A 50 4.61 6.03 -9.19
C TYR A 50 4.01 7.20 -9.96
N SER A 51 4.34 8.42 -9.55
CA SER A 51 3.79 9.64 -10.15
C SER A 51 4.17 9.77 -11.63
N ASP A 52 5.40 9.42 -11.99
CA ASP A 52 5.88 9.45 -13.37
C ASP A 52 5.07 8.49 -14.25
N LYS A 53 4.85 7.28 -13.78
CA LYS A 53 4.01 6.28 -14.49
C LYS A 53 2.58 6.75 -14.64
N ALA A 54 1.98 7.21 -13.54
CA ALA A 54 0.60 7.68 -13.53
C ALA A 54 0.40 8.89 -14.45
N ASN A 55 1.31 9.86 -14.41
CA ASN A 55 1.26 11.04 -15.26
C ASN A 55 1.47 10.71 -16.74
N ALA A 56 2.20 9.65 -17.04
CA ALA A 56 2.39 9.18 -18.41
C ALA A 56 1.19 8.36 -18.94
N GLY A 57 0.15 8.18 -18.14
CA GLY A 57 -1.01 7.38 -18.52
C GLY A 57 -0.72 5.88 -18.59
N LYS A 58 0.33 5.43 -17.93
CA LYS A 58 0.73 4.02 -17.90
C LYS A 58 0.21 3.33 -16.65
N ASP A 59 0.16 2.00 -16.68
CA ASP A 59 -0.18 1.20 -15.51
C ASP A 59 0.89 1.37 -14.44
N ALA A 60 0.49 1.84 -13.26
CA ALA A 60 1.38 2.13 -12.14
C ALA A 60 1.13 1.22 -10.93
N VAL A 61 0.47 0.07 -11.12
CA VAL A 61 0.15 -0.84 -10.00
C VAL A 61 1.40 -1.32 -9.29
N GLN A 62 2.44 -1.71 -10.03
CA GLN A 62 3.68 -2.18 -9.41
C GLN A 62 4.37 -1.07 -8.62
N GLU A 63 4.42 0.13 -9.16
CA GLU A 63 5.03 1.29 -8.49
C GLU A 63 4.23 1.70 -7.26
N ASP A 64 2.90 1.62 -7.32
CA ASP A 64 2.03 1.84 -6.17
C ASP A 64 2.36 0.86 -5.04
N LEU A 65 2.44 -0.42 -5.36
CA LEU A 65 2.75 -1.44 -4.35
C LEU A 65 4.17 -1.33 -3.82
N LEU A 66 5.13 -0.91 -4.64
CA LEU A 66 6.50 -0.65 -4.17
C LEU A 66 6.53 0.51 -3.19
N PHE A 67 5.71 1.55 -3.38
CA PHE A 67 5.57 2.63 -2.41
C PHE A 67 5.05 2.09 -1.07
N HIS A 68 4.01 1.26 -1.10
CA HIS A 68 3.46 0.64 0.11
C HIS A 68 4.48 -0.28 0.81
N LEU A 69 5.29 -1.01 0.05
CA LEU A 69 6.38 -1.82 0.62
C LEU A 69 7.47 -0.95 1.26
N ALA A 70 7.76 0.21 0.68
CA ALA A 70 8.70 1.16 1.28
C ALA A 70 8.18 1.68 2.63
N ILE A 71 6.88 1.91 2.76
CA ILE A 71 6.27 2.27 4.04
C ILE A 71 6.45 1.14 5.06
N ALA A 72 6.18 -0.09 4.66
CA ALA A 72 6.35 -1.26 5.54
C ALA A 72 7.81 -1.40 6.00
N SER A 73 8.76 -1.18 5.11
CA SER A 73 10.18 -1.18 5.46
C SER A 73 10.52 -0.08 6.47
N ALA A 74 9.94 1.11 6.30
CA ALA A 74 10.16 2.26 7.18
C ALA A 74 9.51 2.08 8.56
N SER A 75 8.62 1.11 8.72
CA SER A 75 7.93 0.84 9.99
C SER A 75 8.88 0.39 11.12
N GLY A 76 10.08 -0.06 10.78
CA GLY A 76 11.03 -0.60 11.74
C GLY A 76 10.58 -1.93 12.34
N ASN A 77 9.55 -2.56 11.80
CA ASN A 77 9.05 -3.86 12.21
C ASN A 77 9.28 -4.87 11.09
N SER A 78 10.33 -5.67 11.22
CA SER A 78 10.75 -6.60 10.18
C SER A 78 9.73 -7.71 9.92
N THR A 79 8.98 -8.12 10.93
CA THR A 79 7.92 -9.12 10.78
C THR A 79 6.77 -8.57 9.93
N LEU A 80 6.33 -7.35 10.23
CA LEU A 80 5.30 -6.68 9.43
C LEU A 80 5.76 -6.52 7.98
N ASN A 81 7.00 -6.08 7.79
CA ASN A 81 7.58 -5.95 6.45
C ASN A 81 7.60 -7.30 5.71
N THR A 82 7.96 -8.39 6.39
CA THR A 82 7.96 -9.72 5.80
C THR A 82 6.56 -10.15 5.37
N PHE A 83 5.55 -9.91 6.20
CA PHE A 83 4.17 -10.23 5.83
C PHE A 83 3.71 -9.41 4.62
N MET A 84 4.02 -8.13 4.57
CA MET A 84 3.70 -7.30 3.42
C MET A 84 4.35 -7.81 2.14
N LEU A 85 5.63 -8.22 2.21
CA LEU A 85 6.33 -8.80 1.07
C LEU A 85 5.65 -10.09 0.58
N LYS A 86 5.17 -10.92 1.51
CA LYS A 86 4.53 -12.19 1.17
C LYS A 86 3.16 -12.03 0.54
N ILE A 87 2.37 -11.05 0.97
CA ILE A 87 1.02 -10.86 0.44
C ILE A 87 1.01 -10.04 -0.86
N THR A 88 2.05 -9.27 -1.15
CA THR A 88 2.08 -8.38 -2.30
C THR A 88 1.88 -9.08 -3.64
N PRO A 89 2.50 -10.24 -3.94
CA PRO A 89 2.23 -10.94 -5.20
C PRO A 89 0.76 -11.31 -5.38
N GLU A 90 0.10 -11.71 -4.30
CA GLU A 90 -1.33 -12.03 -4.33
C GLU A 90 -2.19 -10.78 -4.60
N ILE A 91 -1.78 -9.65 -4.04
CA ILE A 91 -2.45 -8.37 -4.28
C ILE A 91 -2.31 -7.97 -5.76
N ILE A 92 -1.12 -8.07 -6.33
CA ILE A 92 -0.87 -7.77 -7.75
C ILE A 92 -1.77 -8.64 -8.62
N ASN A 93 -1.78 -9.94 -8.38
CA ASN A 93 -2.55 -10.89 -9.15
C ASN A 93 -4.06 -10.57 -9.09
N ASN A 94 -4.56 -10.24 -7.90
CA ASN A 94 -5.96 -9.90 -7.72
C ASN A 94 -6.32 -8.53 -8.32
N PHE A 95 -5.41 -7.56 -8.28
CA PHE A 95 -5.63 -6.27 -8.92
C PHE A 95 -5.78 -6.42 -10.44
N GLU A 96 -4.92 -7.21 -11.06
CA GLU A 96 -5.00 -7.49 -12.50
C GLU A 96 -6.30 -8.21 -12.85
N LYS A 97 -6.67 -9.22 -12.06
CA LYS A 97 -7.87 -10.02 -12.28
C LYS A 97 -9.17 -9.22 -12.13
N HIS A 98 -9.21 -8.28 -11.18
CA HIS A 98 -10.41 -7.51 -10.85
C HIS A 98 -10.41 -6.09 -11.41
N HIS A 99 -9.39 -5.72 -12.19
CA HIS A 99 -9.23 -4.40 -12.77
C HIS A 99 -9.29 -3.26 -11.73
N VAL A 100 -8.67 -3.48 -10.58
CA VAL A 100 -8.54 -2.48 -9.53
C VAL A 100 -7.49 -1.45 -9.98
N CYS A 101 -7.71 -0.17 -9.70
CA CYS A 101 -6.79 0.92 -10.06
C CYS A 101 -6.70 1.17 -11.57
N ASP A 102 -7.82 1.45 -12.18
CA ASP A 102 -7.88 1.89 -13.56
C ASP A 102 -7.15 3.25 -13.73
N LYS A 103 -6.74 3.55 -14.97
CA LYS A 103 -6.02 4.78 -15.34
C LYS A 103 -6.73 6.06 -14.88
N ASP A 104 -8.05 6.06 -14.86
CA ASP A 104 -8.86 7.22 -14.50
C ASP A 104 -8.76 7.60 -13.03
N THR A 105 -8.28 6.70 -12.16
CA THR A 105 -8.13 6.93 -10.73
C THR A 105 -6.70 7.29 -10.32
N ALA A 106 -5.74 7.24 -11.24
CA ALA A 106 -4.32 7.47 -10.96
C ALA A 106 -4.07 8.86 -10.37
N PHE A 107 -4.77 9.88 -10.85
CA PHE A 107 -4.62 11.26 -10.37
C PHE A 107 -4.98 11.39 -8.88
N ILE A 108 -6.06 10.73 -8.45
CA ILE A 108 -6.47 10.72 -7.04
C ILE A 108 -5.39 10.02 -6.20
N GLY A 109 -4.84 8.93 -6.71
CA GLY A 109 -3.76 8.21 -6.03
C GLY A 109 -2.52 9.05 -5.78
N ILE A 110 -2.11 9.88 -6.72
CA ILE A 110 -0.94 10.75 -6.56
C ILE A 110 -1.12 11.68 -5.36
N GLN A 111 -2.26 12.34 -5.27
CA GLN A 111 -2.53 13.27 -4.16
C GLN A 111 -2.57 12.53 -2.82
N GLU A 112 -3.20 11.39 -2.78
CA GLU A 112 -3.33 10.60 -1.55
C GLU A 112 -1.98 10.05 -1.10
N HIS A 113 -1.13 9.62 -2.02
CA HIS A 113 0.24 9.20 -1.69
C HIS A 113 1.07 10.36 -1.15
N ASN A 114 0.91 11.55 -1.71
CA ASN A 114 1.57 12.75 -1.18
C ASN A 114 1.13 13.07 0.25
N ASP A 115 -0.16 12.94 0.55
CA ASP A 115 -0.68 13.18 1.90
C ASP A 115 -0.07 12.18 2.91
N ILE A 116 0.08 10.93 2.50
CA ILE A 116 0.70 9.89 3.34
C ILE A 116 2.16 10.23 3.62
N ILE A 117 2.94 10.55 2.59
CA ILE A 117 4.37 10.84 2.77
C ILE A 117 4.59 12.12 3.58
N ASP A 118 3.73 13.11 3.44
CA ASP A 118 3.81 14.34 4.23
C ASP A 118 3.63 14.05 5.72
N ALA A 119 2.70 13.18 6.08
CA ALA A 119 2.49 12.77 7.47
C ALA A 119 3.68 11.98 8.01
N ILE A 120 4.27 11.10 7.20
CA ILE A 120 5.48 10.36 7.59
C ILE A 120 6.65 11.31 7.74
N ARG A 121 6.82 12.26 6.82
CA ARG A 121 7.88 13.27 6.88
C ARG A 121 7.81 14.08 8.16
N SER A 122 6.62 14.55 8.51
CA SER A 122 6.40 15.34 9.73
C SER A 122 6.32 14.50 11.01
N GLN A 123 6.42 13.19 10.89
CA GLN A 123 6.37 12.25 12.01
C GLN A 123 5.10 12.38 12.85
N ASP A 124 3.97 12.47 12.17
CA ASP A 124 2.65 12.51 12.79
C ASP A 124 1.93 11.18 12.54
N PRO A 125 1.98 10.23 13.49
CA PRO A 125 1.42 8.89 13.27
C PRO A 125 -0.10 8.88 13.09
N ASP A 126 -0.81 9.77 13.76
CA ASP A 126 -2.28 9.82 13.63
C ASP A 126 -2.69 10.39 12.27
N ALA A 127 -2.00 11.44 11.80
CA ALA A 127 -2.21 11.96 10.46
C ALA A 127 -1.86 10.92 9.39
N ALA A 128 -0.78 10.18 9.57
CA ALA A 128 -0.38 9.12 8.66
C ALA A 128 -1.45 8.03 8.57
N ARG A 129 -2.01 7.62 9.70
CA ARG A 129 -3.08 6.62 9.74
C ARG A 129 -4.34 7.14 9.03
N ARG A 130 -4.73 8.38 9.30
CA ARG A 130 -5.90 8.98 8.64
C ARG A 130 -5.72 9.08 7.13
N ALA A 131 -4.54 9.48 6.67
CA ALA A 131 -4.24 9.60 5.25
C ALA A 131 -4.29 8.22 4.56
N MET A 132 -3.71 7.20 5.19
CA MET A 132 -3.74 5.84 4.65
C MET A 132 -5.17 5.28 4.63
N LYS A 133 -5.94 5.52 5.68
CA LYS A 133 -7.34 5.07 5.74
C LYS A 133 -8.17 5.71 4.65
N LYS A 134 -8.00 7.01 4.42
CA LYS A 134 -8.67 7.73 3.34
C LYS A 134 -8.27 7.17 1.97
N HIS A 135 -6.98 6.88 1.78
CA HIS A 135 -6.47 6.31 0.55
C HIS A 135 -7.15 4.96 0.25
N PHE A 136 -7.24 4.07 1.22
CA PHE A 136 -7.91 2.79 1.02
C PHE A 136 -9.41 2.94 0.77
N LYS A 137 -10.06 3.88 1.45
CA LYS A 137 -11.46 4.16 1.20
C LYS A 137 -11.69 4.59 -0.24
N SER A 138 -10.89 5.52 -0.75
CA SER A 138 -10.95 5.97 -2.14
C SER A 138 -10.65 4.84 -3.11
N LEU A 139 -9.55 4.14 -2.89
CA LEU A 139 -9.09 3.05 -3.75
C LEU A 139 -10.17 1.98 -3.91
N TYR A 140 -10.70 1.46 -2.81
CA TYR A 140 -11.66 0.38 -2.87
C TYR A 140 -13.08 0.84 -3.17
N GLN A 141 -13.41 2.08 -2.89
CA GLN A 141 -14.69 2.66 -3.30
C GLN A 141 -14.76 2.83 -4.83
N TYR A 142 -13.72 3.42 -5.44
CA TYR A 142 -13.68 3.67 -6.88
C TYR A 142 -13.38 2.41 -7.67
N CYS A 143 -12.45 1.61 -7.22
CA CYS A 143 -11.99 0.44 -7.99
C CYS A 143 -12.83 -0.80 -7.70
N TYR A 144 -13.45 -0.89 -6.54
CA TYR A 144 -14.24 -2.05 -6.12
C TYR A 144 -15.69 -1.97 -6.56
N SER A 145 -16.25 -0.77 -6.66
CA SER A 145 -17.65 -0.56 -7.03
C SER A 145 -17.91 -0.72 -8.52
N VAL A 146 -16.86 -0.78 -9.33
CA VAL A 146 -16.96 -0.90 -10.80
C VAL A 146 -17.12 -2.37 -11.25
N LYS A 147 -17.23 -3.28 -10.34
CA LYS A 147 -17.44 -4.71 -10.68
C LYS A 147 -18.84 -4.99 -11.21
#